data_1c2bdcb6eb62adc186de267f5349b8ee
#
_entry.id   1c2bdcb6eb62adc186de267f5349b8ee
#
_cell.length_a   1.000
_cell.length_b   1.000
_cell.length_c   1.000
_cell.angle_alpha   90.00
_cell.angle_beta   90.00
_cell.angle_gamma   90.00
#
_symmetry.space_group_name_H-M   'P 1'
#
loop_
_entity.id
_entity.type
_entity.pdbx_description
1 polymer ?
#
loop_
_entity_poly.entity_id
_entity_poly.type
_entity_poly.pdbx_seq_one_letter_code
_entity_poly.pdbx_strand_id
1 'polypeptide(L)'
;MIRPRGGAFSYSADEIAWMTRDIVNVRSMGVAGIVTGVLTADARVDVERTRALASAAAGLPITFHRAFDRAPDLAEALEQLIQLGVSRVLTSGGAATALEGASTLSGLVAQARDRIAILAGGGVRDHNVRELLSRTGVREVHARNIRGIAAALSG
;
A
#
# COMPACT_ATOMS: atom_id res chain seq x y z
N MET A 1 -8.53 -6.11 -5.50
CA MET A 1 -7.66 -5.02 -5.99
C MET A 1 -8.42 -4.28 -7.07
N ILE A 2 -8.49 -2.97 -6.96
CA ILE A 2 -9.14 -2.07 -7.91
C ILE A 2 -8.04 -1.43 -8.76
N ARG A 3 -7.88 -1.92 -9.97
CA ARG A 3 -6.86 -1.48 -10.92
C ARG A 3 -7.31 -1.86 -12.34
N PRO A 4 -7.61 -0.88 -13.23
CA PRO A 4 -8.22 -1.16 -14.53
C PRO A 4 -7.27 -1.85 -15.51
N ARG A 5 -5.96 -1.65 -15.39
CA ARG A 5 -4.93 -2.21 -16.28
C ARG A 5 -3.57 -2.31 -15.63
N GLY A 6 -2.66 -3.03 -16.27
CA GLY A 6 -1.22 -3.00 -15.98
C GLY A 6 -0.54 -1.69 -16.43
N GLY A 7 0.78 -1.58 -16.20
CA GLY A 7 1.59 -0.43 -16.59
C GLY A 7 1.55 0.72 -15.59
N ALA A 8 1.47 1.96 -16.07
CA ALA A 8 1.49 3.17 -15.26
C ALA A 8 0.32 3.24 -14.25
N PHE A 9 0.53 4.01 -13.17
CA PHE A 9 -0.46 4.23 -12.12
C PHE A 9 -1.20 5.57 -12.25
N SER A 10 -0.94 6.31 -13.34
CA SER A 10 -1.75 7.46 -13.75
C SER A 10 -2.88 6.99 -14.67
N TYR A 11 -4.10 7.41 -14.39
CA TYR A 11 -5.31 6.93 -15.05
C TYR A 11 -6.08 8.09 -15.67
N SER A 12 -6.83 7.81 -16.75
CA SER A 12 -7.76 8.78 -17.34
C SER A 12 -8.99 9.01 -16.46
N ALA A 13 -9.79 10.01 -16.79
CA ALA A 13 -11.06 10.26 -16.10
C ALA A 13 -12.02 9.05 -16.20
N ASP A 14 -12.08 8.41 -17.37
CA ASP A 14 -12.93 7.23 -17.59
C ASP A 14 -12.45 6.04 -16.76
N GLU A 15 -11.12 5.82 -16.67
CA GLU A 15 -10.55 4.75 -15.83
C GLU A 15 -10.85 4.99 -14.35
N ILE A 16 -10.79 6.23 -13.88
CA ILE A 16 -11.18 6.58 -12.50
C ILE A 16 -12.69 6.34 -12.29
N ALA A 17 -13.53 6.67 -13.27
CA ALA A 17 -14.96 6.38 -13.19
C ALA A 17 -15.24 4.87 -13.11
N TRP A 18 -14.51 4.04 -13.86
CA TRP A 18 -14.59 2.58 -13.76
C TRP A 18 -14.13 2.07 -12.40
N MET A 19 -12.98 2.55 -11.91
CA MET A 19 -12.49 2.19 -10.57
C MET A 19 -13.50 2.54 -9.48
N THR A 20 -14.12 3.72 -9.57
CA THR A 20 -15.16 4.16 -8.65
C THR A 20 -16.37 3.23 -8.65
N ARG A 21 -16.86 2.85 -9.84
CA ARG A 21 -17.96 1.88 -10.01
C ARG A 21 -17.61 0.51 -9.42
N ASP A 22 -16.40 0.03 -9.69
CA ASP A 22 -15.92 -1.24 -9.14
C ASP A 22 -15.89 -1.21 -7.62
N ILE A 23 -15.43 -0.10 -7.01
CA ILE A 23 -15.43 0.07 -5.55
C ILE A 23 -16.86 -0.03 -4.98
N VAL A 24 -17.82 0.66 -5.59
CA VAL A 24 -19.23 0.61 -5.17
C VAL A 24 -19.76 -0.83 -5.26
N ASN A 25 -19.47 -1.53 -6.36
CA ASN A 25 -19.91 -2.91 -6.58
C ASN A 25 -19.31 -3.86 -5.53
N VAL A 26 -17.99 -3.85 -5.32
CA VAL A 26 -17.37 -4.78 -4.36
C VAL A 26 -17.76 -4.46 -2.92
N ARG A 27 -18.06 -3.20 -2.61
CA ARG A 27 -18.58 -2.81 -1.29
C ARG A 27 -19.91 -3.50 -0.99
N SER A 28 -20.82 -3.56 -1.95
CA SER A 28 -22.10 -4.27 -1.80
C SER A 28 -21.95 -5.78 -1.62
N MET A 29 -20.79 -6.34 -1.99
CA MET A 29 -20.46 -7.76 -1.83
C MET A 29 -19.88 -8.09 -0.44
N GLY A 30 -19.73 -7.11 0.45
CA GLY A 30 -19.24 -7.32 1.82
C GLY A 30 -17.74 -7.62 1.94
N VAL A 31 -16.91 -7.09 1.03
CA VAL A 31 -15.45 -7.24 1.13
C VAL A 31 -14.90 -6.53 2.37
N ALA A 32 -13.84 -7.07 2.97
CA ALA A 32 -13.19 -6.50 4.16
C ALA A 32 -12.39 -5.21 3.89
N GLY A 33 -12.10 -4.91 2.63
CA GLY A 33 -11.35 -3.73 2.22
C GLY A 33 -10.93 -3.79 0.77
N ILE A 34 -10.33 -2.73 0.28
CA ILE A 34 -9.85 -2.62 -1.11
C ILE A 34 -8.37 -2.29 -1.18
N VAL A 35 -7.75 -2.67 -2.30
CA VAL A 35 -6.37 -2.31 -2.64
C VAL A 35 -6.40 -1.48 -3.91
N THR A 36 -5.86 -0.27 -3.89
CA THR A 36 -5.79 0.63 -5.03
C THR A 36 -4.58 1.57 -4.93
N GLY A 37 -4.38 2.45 -5.89
CA GLY A 37 -3.33 3.46 -5.85
C GLY A 37 -3.28 4.24 -7.16
N VAL A 38 -3.30 5.55 -7.05
CA VAL A 38 -3.29 6.49 -8.17
C VAL A 38 -2.16 7.48 -8.00
N LEU A 39 -1.41 7.67 -9.06
CA LEU A 39 -0.34 8.67 -9.14
C LEU A 39 -0.65 9.67 -10.24
N THR A 40 -0.08 10.85 -10.10
CA THR A 40 0.01 11.86 -11.15
C THR A 40 1.03 11.45 -12.21
N ALA A 41 1.15 12.20 -13.29
CA ALA A 41 2.12 11.95 -14.37
C ALA A 41 3.58 12.04 -13.88
N ASP A 42 3.84 12.88 -12.87
CA ASP A 42 5.14 13.07 -12.21
C ASP A 42 5.34 12.12 -11.01
N ALA A 43 4.54 11.05 -10.96
CA ALA A 43 4.61 9.96 -9.97
C ALA A 43 4.33 10.37 -8.50
N ARG A 44 3.74 11.53 -8.23
CA ARG A 44 3.25 11.89 -6.90
C ARG A 44 1.89 11.23 -6.63
N VAL A 45 1.51 11.12 -5.37
CA VAL A 45 0.15 10.68 -5.01
C VAL A 45 -0.87 11.64 -5.63
N ASP A 46 -1.80 11.11 -6.44
CA ASP A 46 -2.93 11.91 -6.94
C ASP A 46 -3.96 12.06 -5.82
N VAL A 47 -3.80 13.13 -5.05
CA VAL A 47 -4.62 13.41 -3.86
C VAL A 47 -6.10 13.54 -4.20
N GLU A 48 -6.43 14.23 -5.30
CA GLU A 48 -7.80 14.46 -5.72
C GLU A 48 -8.51 13.15 -6.09
N ARG A 49 -7.90 12.38 -6.97
CA ARG A 49 -8.45 11.11 -7.42
C ARG A 49 -8.46 10.05 -6.31
N THR A 50 -7.42 10.00 -5.47
CA THR A 50 -7.41 9.10 -4.31
C THR A 50 -8.52 9.46 -3.33
N ARG A 51 -8.80 10.74 -3.10
CA ARG A 51 -9.93 11.20 -2.27
C ARG A 51 -11.27 10.76 -2.85
N ALA A 52 -11.45 10.88 -4.17
CA ALA A 52 -12.69 10.43 -4.83
C ALA A 52 -12.92 8.92 -4.65
N LEU A 53 -11.87 8.10 -4.80
CA LEU A 53 -11.95 6.66 -4.57
C LEU A 53 -12.20 6.34 -3.08
N ALA A 54 -11.59 7.06 -2.15
CA ALA A 54 -11.82 6.90 -0.72
C ALA A 54 -13.27 7.24 -0.34
N SER A 55 -13.83 8.28 -0.92
CA SER A 55 -15.25 8.63 -0.76
C SER A 55 -16.18 7.52 -1.26
N ALA A 56 -15.88 6.93 -2.42
CA ALA A 56 -16.63 5.79 -2.95
C ALA A 56 -16.54 4.53 -2.07
N ALA A 57 -15.40 4.33 -1.41
CA ALA A 57 -15.19 3.23 -0.47
C ALA A 57 -16.07 3.35 0.79
N ALA A 58 -16.51 4.56 1.14
CA ALA A 58 -17.48 4.82 2.22
C ALA A 58 -17.16 4.07 3.53
N GLY A 59 -15.93 4.22 4.00
CA GLY A 59 -15.44 3.61 5.25
C GLY A 59 -14.81 2.23 5.12
N LEU A 60 -14.81 1.59 3.94
CA LEU A 60 -14.02 0.38 3.72
C LEU A 60 -12.52 0.71 3.87
N PRO A 61 -11.75 -0.13 4.60
CA PRO A 61 -10.30 0.01 4.69
C PRO A 61 -9.64 0.01 3.31
N ILE A 62 -8.74 0.98 3.09
CA ILE A 62 -8.00 1.12 1.83
C ILE A 62 -6.54 0.80 2.07
N THR A 63 -5.99 -0.10 1.24
CA THR A 63 -4.54 -0.30 1.11
C THR A 63 -4.06 0.39 -0.15
N PHE A 64 -3.15 1.35 -0.02
CA PHE A 64 -2.45 1.91 -1.17
C PHE A 64 -1.32 0.96 -1.57
N HIS A 65 -1.37 0.46 -2.80
CA HIS A 65 -0.44 -0.58 -3.26
C HIS A 65 0.94 -0.01 -3.62
N ARG A 66 1.82 -0.85 -4.17
CA ARG A 66 3.21 -0.52 -4.54
C ARG A 66 3.39 0.59 -5.60
N ALA A 67 2.34 1.26 -6.05
CA ALA A 67 2.47 2.56 -6.69
C ALA A 67 3.22 3.56 -5.79
N PHE A 68 3.04 3.45 -4.47
CA PHE A 68 3.77 4.21 -3.47
C PHE A 68 5.28 4.21 -3.68
N ASP A 69 5.87 3.05 -4.02
CA ASP A 69 7.31 2.91 -4.26
C ASP A 69 7.83 3.68 -5.48
N ARG A 70 6.94 4.28 -6.26
CA ARG A 70 7.30 5.14 -7.41
C ARG A 70 7.32 6.63 -7.07
N ALA A 71 6.79 7.01 -5.91
CA ALA A 71 6.79 8.40 -5.50
C ALA A 71 8.23 8.91 -5.29
N PRO A 72 8.55 10.14 -5.75
CA PRO A 72 9.88 10.72 -5.60
C PRO A 72 10.23 11.01 -4.13
N ASP A 73 9.24 11.28 -3.31
CA ASP A 73 9.35 11.48 -1.86
C ASP A 73 8.34 10.60 -1.14
N LEU A 74 8.83 9.53 -0.51
CA LEU A 74 7.98 8.57 0.22
C LEU A 74 7.45 9.15 1.53
N ALA A 75 8.18 10.08 2.15
CA ALA A 75 7.75 10.69 3.41
C ALA A 75 6.59 11.67 3.15
N GLU A 76 6.68 12.50 2.10
CA GLU A 76 5.58 13.36 1.65
C GLU A 76 4.36 12.52 1.25
N ALA A 77 4.57 11.48 0.43
CA ALA A 77 3.51 10.59 -0.01
C ALA A 77 2.78 9.91 1.16
N LEU A 78 3.51 9.51 2.20
CA LEU A 78 2.94 8.92 3.41
C LEU A 78 2.01 9.89 4.12
N GLU A 79 2.42 11.14 4.34
CA GLU A 79 1.58 12.15 4.98
C GLU A 79 0.31 12.44 4.17
N GLN A 80 0.42 12.54 2.85
CA GLN A 80 -0.74 12.71 1.97
C GLN A 80 -1.76 11.57 2.15
N LEU A 81 -1.28 10.31 2.20
CA LEU A 81 -2.15 9.15 2.38
C LEU A 81 -2.77 9.09 3.78
N ILE A 82 -2.04 9.51 4.82
CA ILE A 82 -2.59 9.65 6.18
C ILE A 82 -3.73 10.67 6.19
N GLN A 83 -3.54 11.85 5.59
CA GLN A 83 -4.57 12.89 5.51
C GLN A 83 -5.80 12.45 4.70
N LEU A 84 -5.65 11.51 3.78
CA LEU A 84 -6.73 10.92 2.99
C LEU A 84 -7.46 9.78 3.71
N GLY A 85 -7.04 9.41 4.92
CA GLY A 85 -7.65 8.32 5.69
C GLY A 85 -7.37 6.93 5.12
N VAL A 86 -6.28 6.77 4.35
CA VAL A 86 -5.83 5.46 3.88
C VAL A 86 -5.37 4.64 5.08
N SER A 87 -5.84 3.40 5.16
CA SER A 87 -5.60 2.54 6.33
C SER A 87 -4.24 1.87 6.31
N ARG A 88 -3.68 1.63 5.11
CA ARG A 88 -2.45 0.83 4.94
C ARG A 88 -1.70 1.22 3.67
N VAL A 89 -0.37 1.16 3.72
CA VAL A 89 0.50 1.30 2.55
C VAL A 89 1.31 0.02 2.36
N LEU A 90 1.18 -0.59 1.18
CA LEU A 90 2.02 -1.72 0.76
C LEU A 90 3.27 -1.18 0.05
N THR A 91 4.43 -1.40 0.62
CA THR A 91 5.68 -0.81 0.12
C THR A 91 6.90 -1.72 0.36
N SER A 92 7.91 -1.55 -0.45
CA SER A 92 9.26 -2.09 -0.23
C SER A 92 10.25 -1.00 0.23
N GLY A 93 9.75 0.18 0.61
CA GLY A 93 10.61 1.32 0.92
C GLY A 93 11.26 1.94 -0.33
N GLY A 94 10.62 1.81 -1.50
CA GLY A 94 11.14 2.32 -2.79
C GLY A 94 12.25 1.46 -3.41
N ALA A 95 12.69 0.38 -2.72
CA ALA A 95 13.73 -0.51 -3.22
C ALA A 95 13.16 -1.71 -4.01
N ALA A 96 14.03 -2.53 -4.62
CA ALA A 96 13.60 -3.71 -5.34
C ALA A 96 12.95 -4.74 -4.39
N THR A 97 13.51 -4.91 -3.19
CA THR A 97 12.96 -5.77 -2.14
C THR A 97 12.76 -5.00 -0.83
N ALA A 98 11.86 -5.51 0.03
CA ALA A 98 11.61 -4.92 1.35
C ALA A 98 12.87 -4.96 2.26
N LEU A 99 13.70 -5.98 2.12
CA LEU A 99 14.93 -6.09 2.92
C LEU A 99 15.97 -5.05 2.50
N GLU A 100 16.12 -4.79 1.20
CA GLU A 100 16.98 -3.70 0.69
C GLU A 100 16.47 -2.33 1.13
N GLY A 101 15.15 -2.13 1.17
CA GLY A 101 14.50 -0.92 1.63
C GLY A 101 14.32 -0.81 3.13
N ALA A 102 14.94 -1.68 3.95
CA ALA A 102 14.67 -1.77 5.38
C ALA A 102 14.90 -0.45 6.13
N SER A 103 15.92 0.31 5.78
CA SER A 103 16.18 1.62 6.41
C SER A 103 15.05 2.60 6.16
N THR A 104 14.57 2.70 4.92
CA THR A 104 13.43 3.55 4.54
C THR A 104 12.16 3.07 5.23
N LEU A 105 11.89 1.76 5.24
CA LEU A 105 10.74 1.18 5.93
C LEU A 105 10.73 1.54 7.42
N SER A 106 11.88 1.46 8.10
CA SER A 106 12.01 1.86 9.51
C SER A 106 11.65 3.35 9.70
N GLY A 107 12.13 4.22 8.81
CA GLY A 107 11.77 5.65 8.82
C GLY A 107 10.28 5.89 8.62
N LEU A 108 9.66 5.18 7.67
CA LEU A 108 8.21 5.27 7.42
C LEU A 108 7.40 4.77 8.61
N VAL A 109 7.82 3.69 9.28
CA VAL A 109 7.18 3.20 10.52
C VAL A 109 7.24 4.25 11.62
N ALA A 110 8.42 4.85 11.84
CA ALA A 110 8.58 5.90 12.82
C ALA A 110 7.73 7.15 12.51
N GLN A 111 7.62 7.53 11.25
CA GLN A 111 6.78 8.64 10.79
C GLN A 111 5.29 8.33 10.92
N ALA A 112 4.87 7.12 10.59
CA ALA A 112 3.47 6.69 10.61
C ALA A 112 2.83 6.84 12.01
N ARG A 113 3.55 6.53 13.09
CA ARG A 113 3.09 6.65 14.50
C ARG A 113 1.69 6.05 14.73
N ASP A 114 1.43 4.87 14.19
CA ASP A 114 0.14 4.18 14.22
C ASP A 114 -1.03 4.90 13.50
N ARG A 115 -0.79 6.00 12.77
CA ARG A 115 -1.81 6.70 11.97
C ARG A 115 -2.18 5.95 10.68
N ILE A 116 -1.27 5.11 10.19
CA ILE A 116 -1.41 4.27 9.01
C ILE A 116 -0.53 3.03 9.17
N ALA A 117 -0.99 1.86 8.74
CA ALA A 117 -0.18 0.65 8.80
C ALA A 117 0.83 0.59 7.63
N ILE A 118 2.08 0.26 7.93
CA ILE A 118 3.11 -0.02 6.93
C ILE A 118 3.15 -1.54 6.71
N LEU A 119 2.69 -1.97 5.55
CA LEU A 119 2.69 -3.36 5.10
C LEU A 119 3.93 -3.60 4.23
N ALA A 120 4.95 -4.25 4.79
CA ALA A 120 6.17 -4.51 4.04
C ALA A 120 5.95 -5.61 2.99
N GLY A 121 6.28 -5.32 1.74
CA GLY A 121 6.13 -6.27 0.63
C GLY A 121 7.19 -6.09 -0.44
N GLY A 122 7.43 -7.16 -1.19
CA GLY A 122 8.52 -7.24 -2.17
C GLY A 122 9.63 -8.16 -1.67
N GLY A 123 9.66 -9.39 -2.19
CA GLY A 123 10.69 -10.37 -1.84
C GLY A 123 10.64 -10.94 -0.42
N VAL A 124 9.54 -10.75 0.32
CA VAL A 124 9.39 -11.34 1.66
C VAL A 124 9.26 -12.85 1.56
N ARG A 125 10.10 -13.57 2.34
CA ARG A 125 10.19 -15.03 2.38
C ARG A 125 10.39 -15.49 3.84
N ASP A 126 10.20 -16.78 4.07
CA ASP A 126 10.41 -17.46 5.35
C ASP A 126 11.81 -17.23 5.93
N HIS A 127 12.85 -17.32 5.09
CA HIS A 127 14.24 -17.14 5.49
C HIS A 127 14.65 -15.71 5.81
N ASN A 128 13.88 -14.68 5.40
CA ASN A 128 14.24 -13.27 5.61
C ASN A 128 13.23 -12.47 6.46
N VAL A 129 12.05 -13.02 6.75
CA VAL A 129 10.99 -12.28 7.44
C VAL A 129 11.41 -11.84 8.86
N ARG A 130 12.10 -12.67 9.62
CA ARG A 130 12.56 -12.30 10.97
C ARG A 130 13.52 -11.12 10.94
N GLU A 131 14.49 -11.15 10.03
CA GLU A 131 15.43 -10.05 9.82
C GLU A 131 14.68 -8.77 9.41
N LEU A 132 13.75 -8.88 8.46
CA LEU A 132 12.94 -7.74 8.01
C LEU A 132 12.20 -7.11 9.18
N LEU A 133 11.48 -7.88 9.99
CA LEU A 133 10.72 -7.39 11.15
C LEU A 133 11.63 -6.70 12.17
N SER A 134 12.76 -7.32 12.50
CA SER A 134 13.72 -6.76 13.48
C SER A 134 14.35 -5.46 13.02
N ARG A 135 14.64 -5.31 11.73
CA ARG A 135 15.29 -4.13 11.15
C ARG A 135 14.34 -2.97 10.91
N THR A 136 13.06 -3.26 10.69
CA THR A 136 12.09 -2.25 10.23
C THR A 136 11.06 -1.85 11.27
N GLY A 137 10.74 -2.74 12.20
CA GLY A 137 9.65 -2.57 13.15
C GLY A 137 8.25 -2.67 12.52
N VAL A 138 8.11 -3.09 11.24
CA VAL A 138 6.81 -3.33 10.63
C VAL A 138 6.07 -4.44 11.36
N ARG A 139 4.75 -4.31 11.47
CA ARG A 139 3.88 -5.32 12.10
C ARG A 139 3.13 -6.18 11.09
N GLU A 140 3.16 -5.80 9.81
CA GLU A 140 2.47 -6.47 8.73
C GLU A 140 3.41 -6.76 7.57
N VAL A 141 3.30 -7.94 6.99
CA VAL A 141 4.08 -8.33 5.80
C VAL A 141 3.18 -8.92 4.72
N HIS A 142 3.50 -8.63 3.47
CA HIS A 142 2.87 -9.23 2.30
C HIS A 142 3.80 -10.25 1.65
N ALA A 143 3.40 -11.51 1.61
CA ALA A 143 4.17 -12.61 1.03
C ALA A 143 3.29 -13.56 0.23
N ARG A 144 3.90 -14.28 -0.73
CA ARG A 144 3.20 -15.32 -1.50
C ARG A 144 3.01 -16.61 -0.70
N ASN A 145 3.98 -16.99 0.13
CA ASN A 145 3.95 -18.18 0.96
C ASN A 145 3.59 -17.83 2.41
N ILE A 146 2.31 -17.63 2.68
CA ILE A 146 1.81 -17.26 4.02
C ILE A 146 2.12 -18.37 5.05
N ARG A 147 2.01 -19.65 4.66
CA ARG A 147 2.28 -20.78 5.58
C ARG A 147 3.76 -20.83 5.99
N GLY A 148 4.68 -20.61 5.04
CA GLY A 148 6.12 -20.53 5.34
C GLY A 148 6.45 -19.34 6.25
N ILE A 149 5.82 -18.18 6.03
CA ILE A 149 5.97 -17.02 6.93
C ILE A 149 5.47 -17.34 8.33
N ALA A 150 4.26 -17.91 8.47
CA ALA A 150 3.71 -18.26 9.78
C ALA A 150 4.62 -19.25 10.52
N ALA A 151 5.09 -20.31 9.87
CA ALA A 151 6.03 -21.26 10.45
C ALA A 151 7.34 -20.59 10.88
N ALA A 152 7.90 -19.73 10.05
CA ALA A 152 9.11 -18.98 10.39
C ALA A 152 8.94 -18.05 11.61
N LEU A 153 7.74 -17.57 11.91
CA LEU A 153 7.48 -16.64 13.02
C LEU A 153 7.09 -17.38 14.32
N SER A 154 6.64 -18.64 14.24
CA SER A 154 6.16 -19.42 15.39
C SER A 154 7.28 -20.21 16.10
N GLY A 155 8.44 -20.42 15.48
CA GLY A 155 9.63 -21.05 16.06
C GLY A 155 10.64 -20.01 16.55
#